data_b2996ef7563c450d2c2f6b96a436f3db
#
_entry.id   b2996ef7563c450d2c2f6b96a436f3db
#
_cell.length_a   1.000
_cell.length_b   1.000
_cell.length_c   1.000
_cell.angle_alpha   90.00
_cell.angle_beta   90.00
_cell.angle_gamma   90.00
#
_symmetry.space_group_name_H-M   'P 1'
#
loop_
_entity.id
_entity.type
_entity.pdbx_description
1 polymer ?
#
loop_
_entity_poly.entity_id
_entity_poly.type
_entity_poly.pdbx_seq_one_letter_code
_entity_poly.pdbx_strand_id
1 'polypeptide(L)'
;FRQRVFVDKDDSFRHSKWLSFMSRRLIVSKNLLADNGVIFISIDDNEQAQLKLLCDKLFGANNYIAQFIWKKKQGGGNDSSNVVTEHEYVLCYAKRLLNGKIIGLDRNYQLDKALYPYKDDKGEYGLVTLDKASIQISQSLIYEIIGPDGTKYYPRIVKGKQSCWRWSKAK
;
A
#
# COMPACT_ATOMS: atom_id res chain seq x y z
N PHE A 1 43.48 -5.60 -2.05
CA PHE A 1 42.23 -6.34 -2.02
C PHE A 1 41.54 -6.05 -0.68
N ARG A 2 40.49 -5.23 -0.65
CA ARG A 2 39.63 -5.10 0.55
C ARG A 2 38.84 -6.38 0.69
N GLN A 3 39.12 -7.17 1.73
CA GLN A 3 38.23 -8.27 2.13
C GLN A 3 36.82 -7.72 2.33
N ARG A 4 35.84 -8.25 1.57
CA ARG A 4 34.45 -8.03 1.84
C ARG A 4 34.11 -8.74 3.15
N VAL A 5 34.03 -8.01 4.24
CA VAL A 5 33.58 -8.55 5.51
C VAL A 5 32.05 -8.71 5.39
N PHE A 6 31.62 -9.91 5.05
CA PHE A 6 30.22 -10.28 5.20
C PHE A 6 29.93 -10.47 6.69
N VAL A 7 28.84 -9.87 7.16
CA VAL A 7 28.35 -10.14 8.52
C VAL A 7 27.67 -11.51 8.48
N ASP A 8 28.14 -12.43 9.33
CA ASP A 8 27.57 -13.77 9.43
C ASP A 8 26.11 -13.68 9.94
N LYS A 9 25.27 -14.58 9.44
CA LYS A 9 23.87 -14.68 9.87
C LYS A 9 23.75 -15.02 11.36
N ASP A 10 24.71 -15.77 11.90
CA ASP A 10 24.74 -16.21 13.30
C ASP A 10 25.47 -15.22 14.22
N ASP A 11 25.98 -14.09 13.68
CA ASP A 11 26.63 -13.05 14.48
C ASP A 11 25.58 -12.34 15.36
N SER A 12 25.73 -12.48 16.68
CA SER A 12 24.85 -11.83 17.68
C SER A 12 24.78 -10.30 17.55
N PHE A 13 25.80 -9.69 16.93
CA PHE A 13 25.89 -8.23 16.72
C PHE A 13 25.58 -7.82 15.26
N ARG A 14 25.03 -8.72 14.44
CA ARG A 14 24.77 -8.47 13.02
C ARG A 14 23.95 -7.19 12.79
N HIS A 15 22.89 -7.00 13.55
CA HIS A 15 22.01 -5.84 13.45
C HIS A 15 22.76 -4.54 13.81
N SER A 16 23.56 -4.54 14.86
CA SER A 16 24.37 -3.36 15.27
C SER A 16 25.40 -2.98 14.23
N LYS A 17 26.06 -3.96 13.63
CA LYS A 17 27.03 -3.75 12.55
C LYS A 17 26.34 -3.17 11.31
N TRP A 18 25.20 -3.73 10.94
CA TRP A 18 24.40 -3.24 9.83
C TRP A 18 23.88 -1.81 10.08
N LEU A 19 23.33 -1.53 11.28
CA LEU A 19 22.89 -0.21 11.67
C LEU A 19 24.00 0.84 11.61
N SER A 20 25.21 0.49 12.07
CA SER A 20 26.39 1.37 11.99
C SER A 20 26.76 1.68 10.55
N PHE A 21 26.69 0.69 9.67
CA PHE A 21 26.95 0.84 8.24
C PHE A 21 25.88 1.73 7.57
N MET A 22 24.59 1.49 7.85
CA MET A 22 23.49 2.23 7.25
C MET A 22 23.36 3.65 7.79
N SER A 23 23.58 3.86 9.08
CA SER A 23 23.49 5.19 9.72
C SER A 23 24.34 6.23 9.00
N ARG A 24 25.61 5.92 8.71
CA ARG A 24 26.51 6.85 8.01
C ARG A 24 25.99 7.23 6.62
N ARG A 25 25.40 6.27 5.90
CA ARG A 25 24.85 6.48 4.55
C ARG A 25 23.59 7.32 4.59
N LEU A 26 22.69 7.02 5.52
CA LEU A 26 21.43 7.75 5.68
C LEU A 26 21.65 9.20 6.15
N ILE A 27 22.66 9.46 6.98
CA ILE A 27 23.04 10.84 7.35
C ILE A 27 23.47 11.62 6.11
N VAL A 28 24.34 11.05 5.27
CA VAL A 28 24.76 11.69 4.01
C VAL A 28 23.57 11.89 3.08
N SER A 29 22.74 10.86 2.91
CA SER A 29 21.55 10.93 2.05
C SER A 29 20.59 12.04 2.52
N LYS A 30 20.34 12.17 3.82
CA LYS A 30 19.51 13.25 4.38
C LYS A 30 20.06 14.64 4.03
N ASN A 31 21.38 14.82 4.08
CA ASN A 31 22.01 16.09 3.75
C ASN A 31 21.92 16.44 2.26
N LEU A 32 21.89 15.42 1.40
CA LEU A 32 21.74 15.59 -0.06
C LEU A 32 20.30 15.89 -0.48
N LEU A 33 19.30 15.57 0.35
CA LEU A 33 17.90 15.86 0.04
C LEU A 33 17.62 17.36 0.10
N ALA A 34 16.82 17.84 -0.84
CA ALA A 34 16.16 19.15 -0.74
C ALA A 34 15.24 19.19 0.51
N ASP A 35 14.89 20.37 0.99
CA ASP A 35 14.07 20.49 2.22
C ASP A 35 12.67 19.82 2.08
N ASN A 36 12.10 19.86 0.90
CA ASN A 36 10.86 19.15 0.54
C ASN A 36 11.11 17.76 -0.07
N GLY A 37 12.36 17.29 -0.05
CA GLY A 37 12.75 16.01 -0.64
C GLY A 37 12.26 14.81 0.15
N VAL A 38 12.09 13.70 -0.56
CA VAL A 38 11.71 12.40 0.01
C VAL A 38 12.74 11.34 -0.34
N ILE A 39 12.86 10.34 0.53
CA ILE A 39 13.72 9.17 0.32
C ILE A 39 12.87 7.90 0.36
N PHE A 40 13.14 7.01 -0.57
CA PHE A 40 12.58 5.65 -0.60
C PHE A 40 13.71 4.66 -0.35
N ILE A 41 13.52 3.75 0.58
CA ILE A 41 14.53 2.80 1.00
C ILE A 41 13.94 1.40 0.96
N SER A 42 14.40 0.58 0.00
CA SER A 42 13.99 -0.81 -0.10
C SER A 42 14.70 -1.65 0.94
N ILE A 43 13.98 -2.59 1.55
CA ILE A 43 14.47 -3.47 2.60
C ILE A 43 13.64 -4.76 2.64
N ASP A 44 14.27 -5.86 3.01
CA ASP A 44 13.62 -7.14 3.29
C ASP A 44 13.28 -7.29 4.79
N ASP A 45 12.69 -8.44 5.15
CA ASP A 45 12.27 -8.74 6.52
C ASP A 45 13.42 -8.75 7.54
N ASN A 46 14.67 -9.00 7.09
CA ASN A 46 15.79 -9.19 8.01
C ASN A 46 16.12 -7.94 8.83
N GLU A 47 16.01 -6.75 8.22
CA GLU A 47 16.43 -5.48 8.85
C GLU A 47 15.34 -4.39 8.76
N GLN A 48 14.11 -4.73 8.37
CA GLN A 48 13.02 -3.75 8.21
C GLN A 48 12.72 -2.99 9.51
N ALA A 49 12.60 -3.69 10.63
CA ALA A 49 12.30 -3.08 11.92
C ALA A 49 13.44 -2.15 12.38
N GLN A 50 14.69 -2.62 12.24
CA GLN A 50 15.89 -1.89 12.59
C GLN A 50 16.05 -0.63 11.73
N LEU A 51 15.79 -0.75 10.42
CA LEU A 51 15.81 0.38 9.50
C LEU A 51 14.74 1.41 9.87
N LYS A 52 13.53 0.97 10.21
CA LYS A 52 12.45 1.87 10.63
C LYS A 52 12.85 2.72 11.85
N LEU A 53 13.39 2.06 12.89
CA LEU A 53 13.86 2.74 14.10
C LEU A 53 15.02 3.71 13.82
N LEU A 54 15.96 3.31 12.95
CA LEU A 54 17.06 4.18 12.54
C LEU A 54 16.57 5.39 11.77
N CYS A 55 15.64 5.21 10.85
CA CYS A 55 15.05 6.31 10.08
C CYS A 55 14.23 7.25 10.96
N ASP A 56 13.47 6.75 11.92
CA ASP A 56 12.76 7.57 12.90
C ASP A 56 13.72 8.47 13.70
N LYS A 57 14.88 7.93 14.09
CA LYS A 57 15.92 8.69 14.79
C LYS A 57 16.59 9.74 13.89
N LEU A 58 16.88 9.42 12.63
CA LEU A 58 17.63 10.29 11.73
C LEU A 58 16.75 11.34 11.05
N PHE A 59 15.60 10.93 10.52
CA PHE A 59 14.67 11.81 9.79
C PHE A 59 13.63 12.44 10.72
N GLY A 60 13.33 11.79 11.84
CA GLY A 60 12.23 12.13 12.75
C GLY A 60 10.97 11.31 12.42
N ALA A 61 10.32 10.76 13.45
CA ALA A 61 9.11 9.94 13.29
C ALA A 61 7.96 10.72 12.61
N ASN A 62 7.88 12.04 12.83
CA ASN A 62 6.88 12.92 12.20
C ASN A 62 7.10 13.11 10.69
N ASN A 63 8.27 12.76 10.18
CA ASN A 63 8.59 12.81 8.74
C ASN A 63 8.40 11.45 8.03
N TYR A 64 7.91 10.45 8.76
CA TYR A 64 7.50 9.19 8.17
C TYR A 64 6.26 9.40 7.30
N ILE A 65 6.32 8.91 6.06
CA ILE A 65 5.25 9.06 5.09
C ILE A 65 4.45 7.76 4.97
N ALA A 66 5.14 6.68 4.60
CA ALA A 66 4.50 5.39 4.37
C ALA A 66 5.53 4.25 4.33
N GLN A 67 5.01 3.04 4.49
CA GLN A 67 5.67 1.80 4.11
C GLN A 67 4.86 1.15 3.00
N PHE A 68 5.51 0.93 1.87
CA PHE A 68 4.92 0.21 0.75
C PHE A 68 5.33 -1.25 0.81
N ILE A 69 4.44 -2.11 0.34
CA ILE A 69 4.71 -3.53 0.13
C ILE A 69 4.99 -3.74 -1.35
N TRP A 70 6.23 -4.15 -1.65
CA TRP A 70 6.66 -4.45 -3.00
C TRP A 70 6.51 -5.95 -3.27
N LYS A 71 5.60 -6.32 -4.17
CA LYS A 71 5.45 -7.72 -4.57
C LYS A 71 6.62 -8.15 -5.45
N LYS A 72 7.47 -9.05 -4.93
CA LYS A 72 8.72 -9.48 -5.56
C LYS A 72 8.56 -10.63 -6.53
N LYS A 73 7.71 -11.61 -6.20
CA LYS A 73 7.48 -12.82 -7.00
C LYS A 73 5.99 -13.12 -7.11
N GLN A 74 5.61 -13.86 -8.17
CA GLN A 74 4.33 -14.55 -8.27
C GLN A 74 4.60 -16.06 -8.38
N GLY A 75 3.98 -16.84 -7.48
CA GLY A 75 3.97 -18.29 -7.54
C GLY A 75 5.15 -18.96 -6.84
N GLY A 76 5.10 -19.01 -5.53
CA GLY A 76 5.86 -19.84 -4.60
C GLY A 76 7.26 -20.29 -5.03
N GLY A 77 8.29 -19.95 -4.31
CA GLY A 77 9.61 -20.56 -4.46
C GLY A 77 9.77 -21.72 -3.48
N ASN A 78 10.36 -22.83 -3.92
CA ASN A 78 10.70 -23.98 -3.05
C ASN A 78 11.80 -23.69 -2.03
N ASP A 79 12.24 -22.42 -1.91
CA ASP A 79 13.40 -22.04 -1.12
C ASP A 79 13.08 -21.68 0.35
N SER A 80 11.82 -21.73 0.76
CA SER A 80 11.42 -21.49 2.15
C SER A 80 10.93 -22.77 2.82
N SER A 81 11.48 -23.06 3.99
CA SER A 81 11.11 -24.23 4.78
C SER A 81 9.72 -24.13 5.44
N ASN A 82 9.16 -22.92 5.57
CA ASN A 82 7.89 -22.68 6.27
C ASN A 82 6.90 -21.88 5.42
N VAL A 83 6.97 -20.56 5.48
CA VAL A 83 6.07 -19.64 4.76
C VAL A 83 6.85 -18.89 3.70
N VAL A 84 6.32 -18.88 2.47
CA VAL A 84 6.94 -18.16 1.36
C VAL A 84 6.70 -16.66 1.51
N THR A 85 7.75 -15.87 1.58
CA THR A 85 7.68 -14.42 1.52
C THR A 85 7.81 -13.96 0.08
N GLU A 86 6.75 -13.39 -0.48
CA GLU A 86 6.70 -12.90 -1.87
C GLU A 86 6.84 -11.38 -1.98
N HIS A 87 7.18 -10.70 -0.90
CA HIS A 87 7.27 -9.25 -0.86
C HIS A 87 8.53 -8.73 -0.18
N GLU A 88 8.81 -7.48 -0.43
CA GLU A 88 9.77 -6.64 0.27
C GLU A 88 9.09 -5.35 0.69
N TYR A 89 9.77 -4.54 1.48
CA TYR A 89 9.26 -3.26 1.94
C TYR A 89 10.00 -2.10 1.29
N VAL A 90 9.30 -0.98 1.13
CA VAL A 90 9.91 0.29 0.77
C VAL A 90 9.47 1.33 1.80
N LEU A 91 10.39 1.76 2.65
CA LEU A 91 10.15 2.83 3.61
C LEU A 91 10.28 4.18 2.92
N CYS A 92 9.34 5.09 3.20
CA CYS A 92 9.33 6.43 2.66
C CYS A 92 9.36 7.47 3.78
N TYR A 93 10.34 8.37 3.73
CA TYR A 93 10.51 9.50 4.65
C TYR A 93 10.71 10.80 3.90
N ALA A 94 10.15 11.89 4.42
CA ALA A 94 10.52 13.24 4.00
C ALA A 94 11.75 13.73 4.78
N LYS A 95 12.52 14.68 4.19
CA LYS A 95 13.48 15.47 4.97
C LYS A 95 12.75 16.37 5.94
N ARG A 96 11.70 17.06 5.46
CA ARG A 96 10.74 17.85 6.25
C ARG A 96 9.36 17.67 5.67
N LEU A 97 8.43 17.14 6.44
CA LEU A 97 7.03 17.02 6.03
C LEU A 97 6.33 18.35 6.29
N LEU A 98 6.41 19.27 5.33
CA LEU A 98 5.77 20.57 5.40
C LEU A 98 4.26 20.41 5.32
N ASN A 99 3.53 20.86 6.36
CA ASN A 99 2.06 20.86 6.44
C ASN A 99 1.38 19.48 6.27
N GLY A 100 2.09 18.38 6.51
CA GLY A 100 1.53 17.02 6.46
C GLY A 100 1.05 16.57 5.09
N LYS A 101 1.37 17.27 4.01
CA LYS A 101 0.92 16.94 2.65
C LYS A 101 2.09 16.54 1.76
N ILE A 102 2.00 15.36 1.19
CA ILE A 102 2.75 15.00 -0.01
C ILE A 102 1.93 15.49 -1.20
N ILE A 103 2.51 16.41 -1.93
CA ILE A 103 1.94 16.81 -3.21
C ILE A 103 2.39 15.75 -4.21
N GLY A 104 1.47 14.89 -4.65
CA GLY A 104 1.72 13.98 -5.76
C GLY A 104 2.00 14.76 -7.06
N LEU A 105 2.63 14.10 -8.01
CA LEU A 105 2.69 14.63 -9.37
C LEU A 105 1.25 14.79 -9.87
N ASP A 106 0.96 15.92 -10.53
CA ASP A 106 -0.25 16.07 -11.32
C ASP A 106 -0.28 14.91 -12.32
N ARG A 107 -1.15 13.96 -12.07
CA ARG A 107 -1.47 13.01 -13.11
C ARG A 107 -2.22 13.80 -14.16
N ASN A 108 -1.69 13.84 -15.38
CA ASN A 108 -2.52 14.03 -16.57
C ASN A 108 -3.52 12.87 -16.55
N TYR A 109 -4.62 13.09 -15.84
CA TYR A 109 -5.69 12.14 -15.69
C TYR A 109 -6.44 12.12 -17.03
N GLN A 110 -5.89 11.40 -18.00
CA GLN A 110 -6.71 10.92 -19.09
C GLN A 110 -7.62 9.88 -18.45
N LEU A 111 -8.84 10.30 -18.14
CA LEU A 111 -9.92 9.39 -17.80
C LEU A 111 -9.90 8.26 -18.82
N ASP A 112 -9.69 7.04 -18.35
CA ASP A 112 -9.79 5.88 -19.21
C ASP A 112 -11.25 5.81 -19.70
N LYS A 113 -11.49 6.27 -20.93
CA LYS A 113 -12.82 6.33 -21.54
C LYS A 113 -13.53 4.97 -21.51
N ALA A 114 -12.76 3.89 -21.43
CA ALA A 114 -13.31 2.55 -21.26
C ALA A 114 -13.94 2.34 -19.87
N LEU A 115 -13.46 3.02 -18.82
CA LEU A 115 -14.03 2.96 -17.49
C LEU A 115 -15.18 3.94 -17.27
N TYR A 116 -15.22 5.03 -18.03
CA TYR A 116 -16.22 6.11 -17.91
C TYR A 116 -16.89 6.42 -19.28
N PRO A 117 -17.64 5.43 -19.84
CA PRO A 117 -18.21 5.56 -21.18
C PRO A 117 -19.43 6.47 -21.26
N TYR A 118 -20.01 6.86 -20.13
CA TYR A 118 -21.23 7.68 -20.06
C TYR A 118 -20.91 9.10 -19.63
N LYS A 119 -21.76 10.03 -20.05
CA LYS A 119 -21.64 11.44 -19.69
C LYS A 119 -23.02 12.02 -19.40
N ASP A 120 -23.10 12.84 -18.35
CA ASP A 120 -24.26 13.66 -18.01
C ASP A 120 -23.83 15.11 -17.70
N ASP A 121 -24.73 15.90 -17.17
CA ASP A 121 -24.52 17.29 -16.74
C ASP A 121 -23.55 17.43 -15.55
N LYS A 122 -23.31 16.35 -14.78
CA LYS A 122 -22.36 16.31 -13.65
C LYS A 122 -20.96 15.85 -14.07
N GLY A 123 -20.81 15.23 -15.26
CA GLY A 123 -19.51 14.78 -15.78
C GLY A 123 -19.54 13.39 -16.42
N GLU A 124 -18.34 12.85 -16.61
CA GLU A 124 -18.15 11.49 -17.14
C GLU A 124 -18.25 10.46 -16.03
N TYR A 125 -18.98 9.35 -16.27
CA TYR A 125 -19.18 8.31 -15.26
C TYR A 125 -19.18 6.91 -15.86
N GLY A 126 -18.93 5.94 -14.98
CA GLY A 126 -19.02 4.51 -15.27
C GLY A 126 -20.08 3.84 -14.39
N LEU A 127 -20.66 2.77 -14.91
CA LEU A 127 -21.63 1.98 -14.16
C LEU A 127 -20.91 0.86 -13.40
N VAL A 128 -21.24 0.72 -12.14
CA VAL A 128 -20.77 -0.40 -11.30
C VAL A 128 -21.98 -1.17 -10.78
N THR A 129 -21.79 -2.47 -10.52
CA THR A 129 -22.86 -3.28 -9.93
C THR A 129 -23.21 -2.75 -8.53
N LEU A 130 -24.50 -2.63 -8.24
CA LEU A 130 -25.01 -2.15 -6.96
C LEU A 130 -24.77 -3.19 -5.84
N ASP A 131 -24.73 -4.47 -6.20
CA ASP A 131 -24.45 -5.56 -5.30
C ASP A 131 -22.94 -5.90 -5.24
N LYS A 132 -22.52 -6.52 -4.16
CA LYS A 132 -21.17 -7.08 -3.97
C LYS A 132 -21.26 -8.48 -3.37
N ALA A 133 -20.45 -9.41 -3.86
CA ALA A 133 -20.15 -10.64 -3.15
C ALA A 133 -19.10 -10.32 -2.07
N SER A 134 -19.45 -10.52 -0.80
CA SER A 134 -18.55 -10.28 0.33
C SER A 134 -18.27 -11.59 1.06
N ILE A 135 -17.11 -11.69 1.71
CA ILE A 135 -16.78 -12.81 2.61
C ILE A 135 -17.74 -12.82 3.80
N GLN A 136 -18.14 -11.64 4.29
CA GLN A 136 -19.16 -11.48 5.32
C GLN A 136 -20.37 -10.77 4.70
N ILE A 137 -21.52 -11.43 4.78
CA ILE A 137 -22.79 -10.92 4.28
C ILE A 137 -23.52 -10.26 5.44
N SER A 138 -23.89 -9.00 5.27
CA SER A 138 -24.75 -8.30 6.22
C SER A 138 -26.21 -8.46 5.82
N GLN A 139 -27.02 -9.04 6.68
CA GLN A 139 -28.47 -9.20 6.46
C GLN A 139 -29.19 -7.86 6.27
N SER A 140 -28.71 -6.80 6.93
CA SER A 140 -29.28 -5.45 6.78
C SER A 140 -29.07 -4.84 5.40
N LEU A 141 -28.19 -5.42 4.57
CA LEU A 141 -27.93 -5.01 3.19
C LEU A 141 -28.64 -5.90 2.15
N ILE A 142 -29.55 -6.78 2.60
CA ILE A 142 -30.40 -7.60 1.73
C ILE A 142 -31.83 -7.08 1.87
N TYR A 143 -32.23 -6.21 0.97
CA TYR A 143 -33.57 -5.63 0.94
C TYR A 143 -34.01 -5.40 -0.51
N GLU A 144 -35.31 -5.22 -0.74
CA GLU A 144 -35.83 -4.89 -2.06
C GLU A 144 -35.55 -3.44 -2.43
N ILE A 145 -35.19 -3.22 -3.68
CA ILE A 145 -35.14 -1.91 -4.34
C ILE A 145 -36.24 -1.92 -5.40
N ILE A 146 -37.08 -0.91 -5.38
CA ILE A 146 -38.16 -0.76 -6.36
C ILE A 146 -37.63 0.15 -7.48
N GLY A 147 -37.62 -0.34 -8.70
CA GLY A 147 -37.25 0.43 -9.89
C GLY A 147 -38.33 1.45 -10.27
N PRO A 148 -38.00 2.39 -11.18
CA PRO A 148 -38.97 3.40 -11.67
C PRO A 148 -40.21 2.79 -12.35
N ASP A 149 -40.07 1.57 -12.87
CA ASP A 149 -41.10 0.77 -13.51
C ASP A 149 -41.93 -0.09 -12.52
N GLY A 150 -41.67 0.02 -11.22
CA GLY A 150 -42.26 -0.80 -10.19
C GLY A 150 -41.65 -2.18 -9.99
N THR A 151 -40.64 -2.54 -10.78
CA THR A 151 -39.96 -3.82 -10.66
C THR A 151 -39.16 -3.91 -9.38
N LYS A 152 -39.23 -5.06 -8.70
CA LYS A 152 -38.52 -5.34 -7.46
C LYS A 152 -37.19 -6.01 -7.75
N TYR A 153 -36.11 -5.43 -7.28
CA TYR A 153 -34.74 -5.92 -7.41
C TYR A 153 -34.18 -6.36 -6.07
N TYR A 154 -33.47 -7.49 -6.09
CA TYR A 154 -32.77 -8.06 -4.94
C TYR A 154 -31.29 -8.29 -5.28
N PRO A 155 -30.39 -8.34 -4.28
CA PRO A 155 -29.00 -8.71 -4.54
C PRO A 155 -28.91 -10.11 -5.15
N ARG A 156 -28.08 -10.27 -6.16
CA ARG A 156 -27.95 -11.51 -6.93
C ARG A 156 -27.30 -12.66 -6.12
N ILE A 157 -27.56 -13.87 -6.53
CA ILE A 157 -26.80 -15.04 -6.09
C ILE A 157 -25.63 -15.20 -7.06
N VAL A 158 -24.39 -15.09 -6.58
CA VAL A 158 -23.17 -15.21 -7.38
C VAL A 158 -22.44 -16.47 -6.97
N LYS A 159 -22.26 -17.42 -7.90
CA LYS A 159 -21.61 -18.72 -7.65
C LYS A 159 -22.21 -19.46 -6.42
N GLY A 160 -23.52 -19.49 -6.31
CA GLY A 160 -24.24 -20.14 -5.19
C GLY A 160 -24.16 -19.40 -3.85
N LYS A 161 -23.55 -18.21 -3.78
CA LYS A 161 -23.48 -17.38 -2.58
C LYS A 161 -24.37 -16.16 -2.75
N GLN A 162 -25.13 -15.85 -1.69
CA GLN A 162 -25.93 -14.63 -1.63
C GLN A 162 -25.00 -13.41 -1.66
N SER A 163 -25.28 -12.41 -2.50
CA SER A 163 -24.65 -11.10 -2.44
C SER A 163 -25.47 -10.13 -1.56
N CYS A 164 -24.96 -8.95 -1.31
CA CYS A 164 -25.65 -7.89 -0.59
C CYS A 164 -25.42 -6.53 -1.29
N TRP A 165 -26.30 -5.56 -1.03
CA TRP A 165 -26.11 -4.21 -1.54
C TRP A 165 -24.85 -3.54 -0.97
N ARG A 166 -24.31 -2.55 -1.69
CA ARG A 166 -23.14 -1.79 -1.24
C ARG A 166 -23.51 -0.73 -0.20
N TRP A 167 -24.77 -0.34 -0.15
CA TRP A 167 -25.28 0.73 0.70
C TRP A 167 -26.46 0.25 1.55
N SER A 168 -26.64 0.91 2.71
CA SER A 168 -27.79 0.66 3.57
C SER A 168 -29.04 1.35 3.01
N LYS A 169 -30.23 0.88 3.44
CA LYS A 169 -31.53 1.43 3.01
C LYS A 169 -31.75 2.90 3.42
N ALA A 170 -30.98 3.37 4.43
CA ALA A 170 -31.10 4.73 4.97
C ALA A 170 -30.18 5.77 4.30
N LYS A 171 -29.61 5.45 3.14
CA LYS A 171 -28.78 6.40 2.37
C LYS A 171 -29.41 6.72 1.05
#